data_57ae95ce6d1789f5a96698a0ffcd6058
#
_entry.id   57ae95ce6d1789f5a96698a0ffcd6058
#
_cell.length_a   1.000
_cell.length_b   1.000
_cell.length_c   1.000
_cell.angle_alpha   90.00
_cell.angle_beta   90.00
_cell.angle_gamma   90.00
#
_symmetry.space_group_name_H-M   'P 1'
#
loop_
_entity.id
_entity.type
_entity.pdbx_description
1 polymer ?
#
loop_
_entity_poly.entity_id
_entity_poly.type
_entity_poly.pdbx_seq_one_letter_code
_entity_poly.pdbx_strand_id
1 'polypeptide(L)'
;RHAISASDTISEIYSFSIDENLKIMANDFTLKPFDEVYVRKSPGHIDVKRVIVDGEVLFPGNYSLKTNNERLSDLIERAGLFTSEAYPEGARLERTMTEEERMRMKDLAKIISADDSLALASIDMATTFYVGIDLKKAIEKPGGDEDITLRDGDRIIVPEFTNTVKMNGEVMYSNTISYNQGKRLKYYVDKAGGYTQNAKKNKAYVIYMNGSVAKARKASSRLIQPGCEIVVPSKGERDGMTTSEILSLSSTSASLATVVIALLNLVR
;
A
#
# COMPACT_ATOMS: atom_id res chain seq x y z
N ARG A 1 2.07 40.63 -16.20
CA ARG A 1 1.37 41.93 -16.31
C ARG A 1 0.36 41.89 -17.44
N HIS A 2 -0.88 42.29 -17.21
CA HIS A 2 -1.87 42.42 -18.28
C HIS A 2 -1.51 43.58 -19.22
N ALA A 3 -1.58 43.31 -20.53
CA ALA A 3 -1.42 44.37 -21.50
C ALA A 3 -2.66 45.28 -21.54
N ILE A 4 -2.44 46.59 -21.45
CA ILE A 4 -3.55 47.59 -21.39
C ILE A 4 -3.92 48.10 -22.79
N SER A 5 -3.25 47.64 -23.83
CA SER A 5 -3.44 48.14 -25.18
C SER A 5 -4.27 47.14 -26.03
N ALA A 6 -5.05 47.69 -27.00
CA ALA A 6 -5.83 46.90 -27.97
C ALA A 6 -4.97 46.19 -29.04
N SER A 7 -3.76 45.78 -28.71
CA SER A 7 -2.90 44.95 -29.53
C SER A 7 -3.15 43.47 -29.27
N ASP A 8 -2.71 42.57 -30.15
CA ASP A 8 -2.78 41.10 -29.97
C ASP A 8 -1.99 40.58 -28.76
N THR A 9 -1.33 41.46 -28.00
CA THR A 9 -0.58 41.11 -26.82
C THR A 9 -1.52 41.00 -25.62
N ILE A 10 -1.69 39.78 -25.10
CA ILE A 10 -2.56 39.51 -23.96
C ILE A 10 -1.85 39.84 -22.63
N SER A 11 -0.56 39.59 -22.56
CA SER A 11 0.24 39.81 -21.35
C SER A 11 1.70 40.10 -21.67
N GLU A 12 2.36 40.92 -20.87
CA GLU A 12 3.78 41.13 -20.86
C GLU A 12 4.43 40.25 -19.80
N ILE A 13 5.45 39.46 -20.15
CA ILE A 13 6.13 38.55 -19.25
C ILE A 13 7.52 39.09 -18.94
N TYR A 14 7.78 39.25 -17.64
CA TYR A 14 9.10 39.63 -17.13
C TYR A 14 9.69 38.49 -16.35
N SER A 15 10.96 38.14 -16.60
CA SER A 15 11.66 37.07 -15.86
C SER A 15 12.91 37.67 -15.23
N PHE A 16 13.09 37.36 -13.95
CA PHE A 16 14.28 37.76 -13.20
C PHE A 16 14.63 36.68 -12.18
N SER A 17 15.91 36.60 -11.81
CA SER A 17 16.41 35.72 -10.78
C SER A 17 16.62 36.47 -9.48
N ILE A 18 16.53 35.72 -8.36
CA ILE A 18 16.79 36.22 -7.03
C ILE A 18 18.10 35.58 -6.55
N ASP A 19 19.01 36.36 -5.98
CA ASP A 19 20.24 35.87 -5.40
C ASP A 19 20.04 35.24 -4.03
N GLU A 20 21.12 34.67 -3.45
CA GLU A 20 21.10 34.05 -2.12
C GLU A 20 20.70 35.02 -0.98
N ASN A 21 20.84 36.34 -1.21
CA ASN A 21 20.47 37.41 -0.27
C ASN A 21 19.06 37.94 -0.52
N LEU A 22 18.26 37.26 -1.31
CA LEU A 22 16.91 37.63 -1.73
C LEU A 22 16.84 38.97 -2.51
N LYS A 23 17.95 39.36 -3.16
CA LYS A 23 17.97 40.53 -4.03
C LYS A 23 17.62 40.11 -5.45
N ILE A 24 16.76 40.91 -6.06
CA ILE A 24 16.39 40.74 -7.48
C ILE A 24 17.57 41.15 -8.34
N MET A 25 18.06 40.27 -9.20
CA MET A 25 19.13 40.54 -10.13
C MET A 25 18.63 41.25 -11.43
N ALA A 26 17.67 42.13 -11.28
CA ALA A 26 17.15 42.94 -12.38
C ALA A 26 17.10 44.41 -11.96
N ASN A 27 17.28 45.30 -12.92
CA ASN A 27 17.13 46.72 -12.69
C ASN A 27 15.71 47.04 -12.16
N ASP A 28 15.61 47.94 -11.19
CA ASP A 28 14.44 48.45 -10.51
C ASP A 28 13.06 48.08 -11.11
N PHE A 29 12.66 46.82 -10.92
CA PHE A 29 11.36 46.37 -11.36
C PHE A 29 10.32 46.69 -10.29
N THR A 30 9.33 47.50 -10.61
CA THR A 30 8.23 47.87 -9.71
C THR A 30 6.97 47.13 -10.11
N LEU A 31 6.36 46.45 -9.14
CA LEU A 31 5.04 45.82 -9.31
C LEU A 31 3.97 46.87 -9.49
N LYS A 32 3.05 46.62 -10.40
CA LYS A 32 1.85 47.42 -10.62
C LYS A 32 0.60 46.68 -10.14
N PRO A 33 -0.50 47.36 -9.86
CA PRO A 33 -1.77 46.71 -9.57
C PRO A 33 -2.13 45.71 -10.68
N PHE A 34 -2.62 44.52 -10.27
CA PHE A 34 -3.01 43.40 -11.12
C PHE A 34 -1.81 42.65 -11.79
N ASP A 35 -0.56 42.88 -11.39
CA ASP A 35 0.53 42.04 -11.77
C ASP A 35 0.42 40.67 -11.07
N GLU A 36 0.59 39.58 -11.81
CA GLU A 36 0.66 38.23 -11.26
C GLU A 36 2.13 37.81 -11.12
N VAL A 37 2.50 37.36 -9.92
CA VAL A 37 3.88 36.93 -9.62
C VAL A 37 3.93 35.43 -9.42
N TYR A 38 4.72 34.75 -10.25
CA TYR A 38 4.94 33.31 -10.15
C TYR A 38 6.36 33.02 -9.64
N VAL A 39 6.44 32.45 -8.44
CA VAL A 39 7.72 31.97 -7.88
C VAL A 39 7.90 30.52 -8.28
N ARG A 40 8.97 30.20 -8.99
CA ARG A 40 9.30 28.83 -9.42
C ARG A 40 10.45 28.30 -8.60
N LYS A 41 10.42 27.00 -8.28
CA LYS A 41 11.57 26.33 -7.67
C LYS A 41 12.76 26.38 -8.65
N SER A 42 13.97 26.55 -8.11
CA SER A 42 15.20 26.43 -8.91
C SER A 42 15.27 25.04 -9.56
N PRO A 43 15.65 24.93 -10.84
CA PRO A 43 15.82 23.63 -11.51
C PRO A 43 16.81 22.69 -10.80
N GLY A 44 17.75 23.24 -10.04
CA GLY A 44 18.71 22.48 -9.24
C GLY A 44 18.24 22.13 -7.83
N HIS A 45 17.05 22.57 -7.42
CA HIS A 45 16.52 22.23 -6.11
C HIS A 45 15.92 20.82 -6.11
N ILE A 46 16.54 19.92 -5.36
CA ILE A 46 16.06 18.55 -5.17
C ILE A 46 15.48 18.46 -3.77
N ASP A 47 14.17 18.19 -3.67
CA ASP A 47 13.54 17.91 -2.39
C ASP A 47 14.11 16.61 -1.79
N VAL A 48 14.43 16.64 -0.51
CA VAL A 48 14.92 15.46 0.19
C VAL A 48 13.75 14.47 0.35
N LYS A 49 13.85 13.34 -0.31
CA LYS A 49 12.88 12.24 -0.18
C LYS A 49 13.14 11.46 1.09
N ARG A 50 12.08 11.13 1.80
CA ARG A 50 12.14 10.41 3.07
C ARG A 50 11.32 9.14 3.02
N VAL A 51 11.83 8.11 3.66
CA VAL A 51 11.17 6.81 3.85
C VAL A 51 11.25 6.41 5.31
N ILE A 52 10.34 5.56 5.74
CA ILE A 52 10.25 5.09 7.12
C ILE A 52 10.50 3.58 7.11
N VAL A 53 11.33 3.11 8.04
CA VAL A 53 11.51 1.68 8.32
C VAL A 53 11.07 1.40 9.74
N ASP A 54 10.08 0.53 9.90
CA ASP A 54 9.49 0.18 11.18
C ASP A 54 9.55 -1.33 11.43
N GLY A 55 9.46 -1.69 12.71
CA GLY A 55 9.40 -3.07 13.18
C GLY A 55 10.77 -3.68 13.38
N GLU A 56 10.92 -4.96 13.05
CA GLU A 56 12.04 -5.82 13.43
C GLU A 56 13.28 -5.64 12.53
N VAL A 57 13.85 -4.43 12.56
CA VAL A 57 15.15 -4.08 12.00
C VAL A 57 16.06 -3.53 13.11
N LEU A 58 17.38 -3.57 12.94
CA LEU A 58 18.29 -3.11 14.00
C LEU A 58 18.17 -1.61 14.28
N PHE A 59 17.91 -0.79 13.26
CA PHE A 59 17.78 0.66 13.39
C PHE A 59 16.48 1.14 12.72
N PRO A 60 15.31 0.98 13.38
CA PRO A 60 14.06 1.54 12.86
C PRO A 60 14.07 3.06 12.91
N GLY A 61 13.37 3.71 11.99
CA GLY A 61 13.23 5.17 11.98
C GLY A 61 13.10 5.77 10.60
N ASN A 62 13.35 7.08 10.53
CA ASN A 62 13.26 7.86 9.30
C ASN A 62 14.60 7.86 8.56
N TYR A 63 14.54 7.62 7.26
CA TYR A 63 15.70 7.61 6.37
C TYR A 63 15.49 8.58 5.21
N SER A 64 16.54 9.34 4.88
CA SER A 64 16.56 10.08 3.62
C SER A 64 17.09 9.17 2.50
N LEU A 65 16.46 9.19 1.34
CA LEU A 65 16.97 8.48 0.18
C LEU A 65 18.27 9.13 -0.29
N LYS A 66 19.30 8.32 -0.56
CA LYS A 66 20.60 8.77 -1.08
C LYS A 66 20.51 9.13 -2.56
N THR A 67 19.73 8.37 -3.31
CA THR A 67 19.54 8.53 -4.76
C THR A 67 18.09 8.38 -5.14
N ASN A 68 17.70 8.86 -6.32
CA ASN A 68 16.34 8.68 -6.82
C ASN A 68 15.98 7.24 -7.14
N ASN A 69 16.98 6.36 -7.27
CA ASN A 69 16.81 4.95 -7.64
C ASN A 69 17.19 4.01 -6.49
N GLU A 70 17.26 4.51 -5.26
CA GLU A 70 17.55 3.67 -4.09
C GLU A 70 16.48 2.59 -3.95
N ARG A 71 16.94 1.37 -3.71
CA ARG A 71 16.11 0.18 -3.67
C ARG A 71 15.82 -0.29 -2.24
N LEU A 72 14.90 -1.22 -2.15
CA LEU A 72 14.48 -1.81 -0.89
C LEU A 72 15.65 -2.47 -0.14
N SER A 73 16.49 -3.22 -0.86
CA SER A 73 17.69 -3.88 -0.30
C SER A 73 18.69 -2.88 0.28
N ASP A 74 18.98 -1.79 -0.47
CA ASP A 74 19.92 -0.74 -0.03
C ASP A 74 19.48 -0.10 1.29
N LEU A 75 18.17 0.17 1.41
CA LEU A 75 17.63 0.79 2.61
C LEU A 75 17.67 -0.15 3.81
N ILE A 76 17.27 -1.41 3.64
CA ILE A 76 17.28 -2.41 4.73
C ILE A 76 18.70 -2.72 5.18
N GLU A 77 19.68 -2.74 4.29
CA GLU A 77 21.09 -2.85 4.66
C GLU A 77 21.52 -1.68 5.55
N ARG A 78 21.13 -0.46 5.21
CA ARG A 78 21.36 0.75 6.03
C ARG A 78 20.65 0.71 7.37
N ALA A 79 19.49 0.08 7.43
CA ALA A 79 18.76 -0.14 8.68
C ALA A 79 19.36 -1.27 9.54
N GLY A 80 20.50 -1.83 9.13
CA GLY A 80 21.25 -2.85 9.86
C GLY A 80 20.71 -4.27 9.69
N LEU A 81 19.87 -4.50 8.68
CA LEU A 81 19.17 -5.78 8.46
C LEU A 81 18.16 -6.08 9.59
N PHE A 82 17.93 -7.35 9.86
CA PHE A 82 16.84 -7.85 10.70
C PHE A 82 17.28 -8.17 12.11
N THR A 83 16.36 -8.03 13.06
CA THR A 83 16.52 -8.63 14.39
C THR A 83 16.33 -10.14 14.35
N SER A 84 16.61 -10.84 15.46
CA SER A 84 16.39 -12.29 15.58
C SER A 84 14.90 -12.68 15.56
N GLU A 85 14.01 -11.73 15.83
CA GLU A 85 12.57 -11.93 15.92
C GLU A 85 11.84 -11.52 14.63
N ALA A 86 12.56 -11.01 13.65
CA ALA A 86 12.00 -10.53 12.40
C ALA A 86 11.37 -11.64 11.55
N TYR A 87 10.31 -11.29 10.84
CA TYR A 87 9.69 -12.12 9.81
C TYR A 87 9.72 -11.42 8.44
N PRO A 88 10.85 -11.50 7.71
CA PRO A 88 11.02 -10.78 6.45
C PRO A 88 10.03 -11.18 5.35
N GLU A 89 9.57 -12.44 5.33
CA GLU A 89 8.56 -12.92 4.40
C GLU A 89 7.18 -12.28 4.64
N GLY A 90 6.95 -11.77 5.84
CA GLY A 90 5.74 -11.04 6.22
C GLY A 90 5.86 -9.52 6.04
N ALA A 91 7.02 -9.03 5.64
CA ALA A 91 7.24 -7.60 5.47
C ALA A 91 6.32 -7.01 4.40
N ARG A 92 5.92 -5.76 4.61
CA ARG A 92 5.05 -5.02 3.71
C ARG A 92 5.55 -3.61 3.48
N LEU A 93 5.28 -3.09 2.30
CA LEU A 93 5.54 -1.71 1.93
C LEU A 93 4.21 -0.96 1.87
N GLU A 94 4.09 0.07 2.67
CA GLU A 94 3.00 1.03 2.61
C GLU A 94 3.46 2.23 1.78
N ARG A 95 2.72 2.54 0.73
CA ARG A 95 3.06 3.60 -0.23
C ARG A 95 1.97 4.64 -0.28
N THR A 96 2.35 5.92 -0.26
CA THR A 96 1.41 7.02 -0.44
C THR A 96 0.85 7.00 -1.85
N MET A 97 -0.47 7.09 -1.95
CA MET A 97 -1.18 7.09 -3.22
C MET A 97 -1.08 8.45 -3.90
N THR A 98 -0.67 8.47 -5.15
CA THR A 98 -0.74 9.68 -5.96
C THR A 98 -2.20 9.96 -6.37
N GLU A 99 -2.49 11.20 -6.74
CA GLU A 99 -3.84 11.58 -7.20
C GLU A 99 -4.26 10.77 -8.45
N GLU A 100 -3.31 10.51 -9.36
CA GLU A 100 -3.58 9.68 -10.54
C GLU A 100 -3.88 8.22 -10.18
N GLU A 101 -3.14 7.64 -9.23
CA GLU A 101 -3.38 6.28 -8.75
C GLU A 101 -4.75 6.19 -8.07
N ARG A 102 -5.13 7.21 -7.29
CA ARG A 102 -6.43 7.30 -6.64
C ARG A 102 -7.57 7.40 -7.66
N MET A 103 -7.43 8.24 -8.68
CA MET A 103 -8.41 8.35 -9.76
C MET A 103 -8.59 7.02 -10.51
N ARG A 104 -7.49 6.35 -10.87
CA ARG A 104 -7.54 5.04 -11.52
C ARG A 104 -8.26 4.00 -10.67
N MET A 105 -8.00 3.98 -9.36
CA MET A 105 -8.69 3.05 -8.45
C MET A 105 -10.19 3.35 -8.36
N LYS A 106 -10.59 4.62 -8.32
CA LYS A 106 -12.01 5.01 -8.37
C LYS A 106 -12.69 4.54 -9.65
N ASP A 107 -12.02 4.72 -10.78
CA ASP A 107 -12.59 4.30 -12.07
C ASP A 107 -12.72 2.78 -12.16
N LEU A 108 -11.72 2.03 -11.68
CA LEU A 108 -11.82 0.58 -11.57
C LEU A 108 -12.96 0.16 -10.62
N ALA A 109 -13.09 0.80 -9.48
CA ALA A 109 -14.18 0.51 -8.54
C ALA A 109 -15.56 0.78 -9.14
N LYS A 110 -15.74 1.86 -9.90
CA LYS A 110 -16.99 2.14 -10.63
C LYS A 110 -17.35 1.06 -11.66
N ILE A 111 -16.33 0.54 -12.35
CA ILE A 111 -16.52 -0.52 -13.36
C ILE A 111 -16.97 -1.84 -12.69
N ILE A 112 -16.43 -2.13 -11.50
CA ILE A 112 -16.61 -3.43 -10.84
C ILE A 112 -17.80 -3.42 -9.88
N SER A 113 -18.09 -2.30 -9.24
CA SER A 113 -19.11 -2.15 -8.19
C SER A 113 -20.00 -0.96 -8.47
N ALA A 114 -20.78 -1.01 -9.56
CA ALA A 114 -21.64 0.12 -9.96
C ALA A 114 -22.62 0.58 -8.85
N ASP A 115 -22.89 -0.26 -7.85
CA ASP A 115 -23.85 0.00 -6.75
C ASP A 115 -23.23 0.13 -5.34
N ASP A 116 -21.88 -0.02 -5.18
CA ASP A 116 -21.27 -0.02 -3.85
C ASP A 116 -20.64 1.34 -3.49
N SER A 117 -21.49 2.25 -3.01
CA SER A 117 -21.07 3.59 -2.57
C SER A 117 -20.08 3.57 -1.39
N LEU A 118 -20.08 2.50 -0.57
CA LEU A 118 -19.15 2.34 0.55
C LEU A 118 -17.73 2.02 0.07
N ALA A 119 -17.60 1.22 -1.00
CA ALA A 119 -16.29 0.94 -1.60
C ALA A 119 -15.66 2.21 -2.18
N LEU A 120 -16.45 3.04 -2.86
CA LEU A 120 -15.98 4.32 -3.41
C LEU A 120 -15.57 5.29 -2.28
N ALA A 121 -16.37 5.39 -1.22
CA ALA A 121 -16.05 6.23 -0.06
C ALA A 121 -14.76 5.78 0.66
N SER A 122 -14.51 4.47 0.74
CA SER A 122 -13.28 3.94 1.35
C SER A 122 -12.03 4.28 0.54
N ILE A 123 -12.12 4.28 -0.79
CA ILE A 123 -11.02 4.71 -1.68
C ILE A 123 -10.76 6.21 -1.54
N ASP A 124 -11.81 7.02 -1.37
CA ASP A 124 -11.66 8.46 -1.14
C ASP A 124 -10.93 8.79 0.16
N MET A 125 -11.11 7.98 1.18
CA MET A 125 -10.45 8.13 2.47
C MET A 125 -9.04 7.53 2.51
N ALA A 126 -8.72 6.60 1.60
CA ALA A 126 -7.41 5.95 1.57
C ALA A 126 -6.34 6.91 1.03
N THR A 127 -5.34 7.17 1.85
CA THR A 127 -4.16 7.97 1.47
C THR A 127 -2.97 7.11 1.07
N THR A 128 -2.97 5.83 1.47
CA THR A 128 -1.90 4.87 1.26
C THR A 128 -2.44 3.55 0.75
N PHE A 129 -1.57 2.74 0.15
CA PHE A 129 -1.85 1.37 -0.23
C PHE A 129 -0.66 0.47 0.06
N TYR A 130 -0.93 -0.83 0.24
CA TYR A 130 0.12 -1.80 0.44
C TYR A 130 0.63 -2.36 -0.88
N VAL A 131 1.95 -2.34 -1.04
CA VAL A 131 2.64 -3.05 -2.11
C VAL A 131 3.13 -4.37 -1.52
N GLY A 132 2.68 -5.49 -2.08
CA GLY A 132 3.19 -6.80 -1.70
C GLY A 132 4.66 -6.91 -2.11
N ILE A 133 5.53 -7.19 -1.15
CA ILE A 133 6.96 -7.34 -1.35
C ILE A 133 7.41 -8.71 -0.85
N ASP A 134 8.49 -9.22 -1.45
CA ASP A 134 9.24 -10.34 -0.91
C ASP A 134 10.62 -9.81 -0.46
N LEU A 135 10.65 -9.28 0.76
CA LEU A 135 11.82 -8.60 1.30
C LEU A 135 13.03 -9.53 1.41
N LYS A 136 12.79 -10.81 1.70
CA LYS A 136 13.84 -11.81 1.75
C LYS A 136 14.52 -11.98 0.39
N LYS A 137 13.74 -12.16 -0.67
CA LYS A 137 14.28 -12.27 -2.03
C LYS A 137 14.93 -10.99 -2.51
N ALA A 138 14.39 -9.82 -2.14
CA ALA A 138 14.98 -8.54 -2.48
C ALA A 138 16.42 -8.43 -1.94
N ILE A 139 16.67 -8.91 -0.71
CA ILE A 139 18.00 -8.90 -0.08
C ILE A 139 18.89 -10.02 -0.62
N GLU A 140 18.35 -11.22 -0.87
CA GLU A 140 19.11 -12.34 -1.45
C GLU A 140 19.61 -12.03 -2.87
N LYS A 141 18.84 -11.20 -3.62
CA LYS A 141 19.16 -10.84 -5.00
C LYS A 141 18.98 -9.33 -5.22
N PRO A 142 19.92 -8.49 -4.74
CA PRO A 142 19.87 -7.06 -4.96
C PRO A 142 19.80 -6.71 -6.45
N GLY A 143 18.94 -5.75 -6.81
CA GLY A 143 18.69 -5.37 -8.20
C GLY A 143 17.79 -6.32 -8.99
N GLY A 144 17.27 -7.37 -8.37
CA GLY A 144 16.29 -8.27 -8.97
C GLY A 144 14.88 -7.70 -9.06
N ASP A 145 13.94 -8.50 -9.60
CA ASP A 145 12.55 -8.08 -9.84
C ASP A 145 11.79 -7.73 -8.56
N GLU A 146 12.12 -8.41 -7.45
CA GLU A 146 11.50 -8.18 -6.13
C GLU A 146 12.13 -7.00 -5.37
N ASP A 147 13.29 -6.51 -5.82
CA ASP A 147 14.00 -5.40 -5.21
C ASP A 147 13.55 -4.07 -5.82
N ILE A 148 12.40 -3.61 -5.39
CA ILE A 148 11.73 -2.45 -5.95
C ILE A 148 12.38 -1.12 -5.55
N THR A 149 12.24 -0.11 -6.40
CA THR A 149 12.70 1.27 -6.13
C THR A 149 11.75 1.95 -5.14
N LEU A 150 12.33 2.64 -4.18
CA LEU A 150 11.61 3.39 -3.15
C LEU A 150 11.14 4.74 -3.66
N ARG A 151 10.02 5.22 -3.12
CA ARG A 151 9.44 6.55 -3.37
C ARG A 151 9.41 7.37 -2.09
N ASP A 152 9.29 8.68 -2.24
CA ASP A 152 9.06 9.58 -1.12
C ASP A 152 7.77 9.20 -0.37
N GLY A 153 7.87 9.14 0.96
CA GLY A 153 6.76 8.75 1.81
C GLY A 153 6.51 7.24 1.95
N ASP A 154 7.34 6.38 1.33
CA ASP A 154 7.25 4.94 1.52
C ASP A 154 7.54 4.55 2.98
N ARG A 155 6.77 3.60 3.49
CA ARG A 155 6.96 3.01 4.83
C ARG A 155 7.10 1.51 4.71
N ILE A 156 8.25 0.99 5.14
CA ILE A 156 8.53 -0.45 5.19
C ILE A 156 8.25 -0.93 6.61
N ILE A 157 7.46 -1.98 6.73
CA ILE A 157 7.11 -2.56 8.02
C ILE A 157 7.57 -4.01 8.03
N VAL A 158 8.53 -4.33 8.89
CA VAL A 158 9.02 -5.69 9.10
C VAL A 158 8.37 -6.24 10.37
N PRO A 159 7.43 -7.17 10.27
CA PRO A 159 6.73 -7.70 11.44
C PRO A 159 7.62 -8.67 12.23
N GLU A 160 7.25 -8.87 13.48
CA GLU A 160 7.73 -9.97 14.31
C GLU A 160 7.19 -11.32 13.81
N PHE A 161 8.00 -12.36 13.94
CA PHE A 161 7.58 -13.72 13.61
C PHE A 161 6.49 -14.21 14.58
N THR A 162 5.33 -14.53 14.03
CA THR A 162 4.19 -15.02 14.80
C THR A 162 3.86 -16.45 14.41
N ASN A 163 4.10 -17.40 15.32
CA ASN A 163 3.84 -18.81 15.07
C ASN A 163 2.33 -19.19 15.22
N THR A 164 1.45 -18.39 14.60
CA THR A 164 0.00 -18.59 14.68
C THR A 164 -0.66 -18.37 13.33
N VAL A 165 -1.89 -18.87 13.18
CA VAL A 165 -2.78 -18.66 12.02
C VAL A 165 -4.12 -18.18 12.58
N LYS A 166 -4.62 -17.09 12.06
CA LYS A 166 -5.91 -16.52 12.45
C LYS A 166 -7.01 -17.08 11.55
N MET A 167 -8.11 -17.51 12.16
CA MET A 167 -9.30 -18.02 11.45
C MET A 167 -10.45 -17.06 11.61
N ASN A 168 -11.03 -16.61 10.49
CA ASN A 168 -12.15 -15.67 10.46
C ASN A 168 -13.24 -16.07 9.46
N GLY A 169 -14.41 -15.42 9.59
CA GLY A 169 -15.56 -15.65 8.71
C GLY A 169 -16.42 -16.82 9.15
N GLU A 170 -16.94 -17.58 8.19
CA GLU A 170 -17.93 -18.64 8.39
C GLU A 170 -17.34 -19.95 8.95
N VAL A 171 -16.72 -19.83 10.11
CA VAL A 171 -16.28 -20.95 10.98
C VAL A 171 -17.03 -20.88 12.29
N MET A 172 -17.15 -22.00 12.99
CA MET A 172 -17.95 -22.05 14.24
C MET A 172 -17.39 -21.11 15.31
N TYR A 173 -16.05 -21.01 15.41
CA TYR A 173 -15.36 -20.12 16.33
C TYR A 173 -14.19 -19.43 15.62
N SER A 174 -14.30 -18.12 15.41
CA SER A 174 -13.15 -17.31 14.97
C SER A 174 -12.13 -17.29 16.10
N ASN A 175 -10.91 -17.79 15.83
CA ASN A 175 -9.86 -17.91 16.83
C ASN A 175 -8.47 -17.84 16.19
N THR A 176 -7.46 -17.83 17.03
CA THR A 176 -6.06 -17.90 16.64
C THR A 176 -5.50 -19.27 17.02
N ILE A 177 -4.93 -19.97 16.04
CA ILE A 177 -4.50 -21.37 16.16
C ILE A 177 -2.98 -21.40 15.95
N SER A 178 -2.25 -22.21 16.72
CA SER A 178 -0.82 -22.40 16.51
C SER A 178 -0.54 -22.91 15.11
N TYR A 179 0.41 -22.28 14.44
CA TYR A 179 0.87 -22.71 13.12
C TYR A 179 1.53 -24.09 13.21
N ASN A 180 1.19 -24.95 12.30
CA ASN A 180 1.79 -26.29 12.16
C ASN A 180 2.23 -26.48 10.71
N GLN A 181 3.52 -26.61 10.53
CA GLN A 181 4.11 -26.82 9.20
C GLN A 181 3.52 -28.04 8.50
N GLY A 182 3.19 -27.91 7.22
CA GLY A 182 2.65 -29.00 6.41
C GLY A 182 1.16 -29.30 6.63
N LYS A 183 0.49 -28.65 7.59
CA LYS A 183 -0.96 -28.80 7.77
C LYS A 183 -1.71 -28.04 6.70
N ARG A 184 -2.87 -28.58 6.31
CA ARG A 184 -3.74 -28.02 5.25
C ARG A 184 -4.88 -27.23 5.88
N LEU A 185 -5.60 -26.45 5.06
CA LEU A 185 -6.78 -25.70 5.44
C LEU A 185 -7.73 -26.48 6.35
N LYS A 186 -7.98 -27.76 6.03
CA LYS A 186 -8.91 -28.59 6.82
C LYS A 186 -8.50 -28.67 8.31
N TYR A 187 -7.20 -28.80 8.61
CA TYR A 187 -6.74 -28.84 10.01
C TYR A 187 -7.14 -27.59 10.79
N TYR A 188 -6.95 -26.41 10.21
CA TYR A 188 -7.28 -25.15 10.87
C TYR A 188 -8.80 -24.95 11.00
N VAL A 189 -9.56 -25.34 9.99
CA VAL A 189 -11.03 -25.32 10.06
C VAL A 189 -11.54 -26.27 11.15
N ASP A 190 -11.02 -27.48 11.26
CA ASP A 190 -11.40 -28.45 12.29
C ASP A 190 -11.07 -27.91 13.69
N LYS A 191 -9.94 -27.20 13.86
CA LYS A 191 -9.56 -26.52 15.11
C LYS A 191 -10.44 -25.32 15.44
N ALA A 192 -11.08 -24.70 14.43
CA ALA A 192 -12.06 -23.65 14.59
C ALA A 192 -13.51 -24.20 14.80
N GLY A 193 -13.66 -25.49 15.05
CA GLY A 193 -14.96 -26.14 15.26
C GLY A 193 -15.69 -26.53 13.98
N GLY A 194 -15.07 -26.37 12.81
CA GLY A 194 -15.70 -26.64 11.52
C GLY A 194 -16.30 -25.41 10.85
N TYR A 195 -16.95 -25.64 9.72
CA TYR A 195 -17.66 -24.62 8.98
C TYR A 195 -19.07 -24.40 9.51
N THR A 196 -19.58 -23.17 9.47
CA THR A 196 -21.00 -22.88 9.67
C THR A 196 -21.85 -23.42 8.51
N GLN A 197 -23.17 -23.38 8.66
CA GLN A 197 -24.11 -23.77 7.59
C GLN A 197 -24.03 -22.86 6.39
N ASN A 198 -23.69 -21.57 6.62
CA ASN A 198 -23.61 -20.54 5.60
C ASN A 198 -22.23 -20.47 4.94
N ALA A 199 -21.27 -21.30 5.32
CA ALA A 199 -19.91 -21.26 4.80
C ALA A 199 -19.83 -21.65 3.32
N LYS A 200 -19.14 -20.82 2.52
CA LYS A 200 -18.74 -21.14 1.14
C LYS A 200 -17.42 -21.91 1.14
N LYS A 201 -17.52 -23.21 1.51
CA LYS A 201 -16.37 -24.11 1.80
C LYS A 201 -15.30 -24.20 0.71
N ASN A 202 -15.62 -23.85 -0.52
CA ASN A 202 -14.70 -23.94 -1.67
C ASN A 202 -14.01 -22.59 -2.01
N LYS A 203 -14.36 -21.51 -1.31
CA LYS A 203 -13.86 -20.15 -1.58
C LYS A 203 -13.18 -19.53 -0.34
N ALA A 204 -12.47 -20.30 0.46
CA ALA A 204 -11.64 -19.73 1.52
C ALA A 204 -10.41 -19.02 0.92
N TYR A 205 -9.98 -17.98 1.59
CA TYR A 205 -8.81 -17.17 1.22
C TYR A 205 -7.78 -17.21 2.33
N VAL A 206 -6.50 -17.08 1.94
CA VAL A 206 -5.37 -16.87 2.86
C VAL A 206 -4.84 -15.47 2.61
N ILE A 207 -4.84 -14.66 3.63
CA ILE A 207 -4.27 -13.32 3.65
C ILE A 207 -2.93 -13.40 4.37
N TYR A 208 -1.85 -13.05 3.70
CA TYR A 208 -0.51 -13.08 4.26
C TYR A 208 -0.18 -11.77 4.98
N MET A 209 0.80 -11.81 5.87
CA MET A 209 1.24 -10.61 6.61
C MET A 209 1.75 -9.49 5.69
N ASN A 210 2.31 -9.84 4.53
CA ASN A 210 2.74 -8.88 3.51
C ASN A 210 1.58 -8.25 2.70
N GLY A 211 0.32 -8.56 3.05
CA GLY A 211 -0.88 -8.04 2.38
C GLY A 211 -1.27 -8.79 1.10
N SER A 212 -0.47 -9.75 0.63
CA SER A 212 -0.85 -10.58 -0.51
C SER A 212 -1.94 -11.58 -0.13
N VAL A 213 -2.70 -12.05 -1.13
CA VAL A 213 -3.82 -12.95 -0.90
C VAL A 213 -3.82 -14.09 -1.90
N ALA A 214 -4.09 -15.29 -1.39
CA ALA A 214 -4.23 -16.48 -2.19
C ALA A 214 -5.55 -17.19 -1.91
N LYS A 215 -6.12 -17.81 -2.94
CA LYS A 215 -7.29 -18.69 -2.77
C LYS A 215 -6.84 -20.00 -2.12
N ALA A 216 -7.40 -20.31 -0.96
CA ALA A 216 -7.09 -21.54 -0.26
C ALA A 216 -7.65 -22.74 -1.02
N ARG A 217 -6.79 -23.47 -1.73
CA ARG A 217 -7.17 -24.74 -2.36
C ARG A 217 -7.07 -25.87 -1.33
N LYS A 218 -8.04 -26.78 -1.34
CA LYS A 218 -8.15 -27.90 -0.37
C LYS A 218 -6.87 -28.76 -0.25
N ALA A 219 -6.02 -28.76 -1.26
CA ALA A 219 -4.90 -29.68 -1.39
C ALA A 219 -3.53 -29.09 -1.02
N SER A 220 -3.37 -27.76 -0.88
CA SER A 220 -2.05 -27.16 -0.70
C SER A 220 -1.79 -26.76 0.76
N SER A 221 -0.85 -27.45 1.39
CA SER A 221 -0.31 -27.06 2.70
C SER A 221 0.69 -25.89 2.59
N ARG A 222 1.28 -25.68 1.40
CA ARG A 222 2.31 -24.63 1.16
C ARG A 222 1.74 -23.21 1.17
N LEU A 223 0.41 -23.08 1.05
CA LEU A 223 -0.27 -21.78 1.06
C LEU A 223 -0.47 -21.22 2.48
N ILE A 224 -0.38 -22.04 3.51
CA ILE A 224 -0.57 -21.58 4.87
C ILE A 224 0.80 -21.32 5.48
N GLN A 225 1.04 -20.08 5.84
CA GLN A 225 2.28 -19.59 6.41
C GLN A 225 2.06 -19.04 7.83
N PRO A 226 3.11 -18.95 8.66
CA PRO A 226 3.02 -18.32 9.96
C PRO A 226 2.47 -16.90 9.84
N GLY A 227 1.65 -16.48 10.78
CA GLY A 227 1.06 -15.14 10.81
C GLY A 227 -0.05 -14.88 9.79
N CYS A 228 -0.39 -15.84 8.92
CA CYS A 228 -1.45 -15.64 7.94
C CYS A 228 -2.85 -15.68 8.58
N GLU A 229 -3.80 -15.06 7.89
CA GLU A 229 -5.21 -15.08 8.22
C GLU A 229 -5.98 -15.88 7.18
N ILE A 230 -6.79 -16.84 7.63
CA ILE A 230 -7.67 -17.63 6.77
C ILE A 230 -9.09 -17.08 6.92
N VAL A 231 -9.68 -16.65 5.81
CA VAL A 231 -11.03 -16.11 5.78
C VAL A 231 -11.94 -17.05 5.00
N VAL A 232 -13.04 -17.46 5.62
CA VAL A 232 -14.07 -18.30 5.01
C VAL A 232 -15.29 -17.44 4.71
N PRO A 233 -15.63 -17.17 3.43
CA PRO A 233 -16.78 -16.32 3.09
C PRO A 233 -18.13 -17.04 3.29
N SER A 234 -19.20 -16.24 3.40
CA SER A 234 -20.57 -16.71 3.47
C SER A 234 -21.12 -17.13 2.10
N LYS A 235 -22.19 -17.92 2.10
CA LYS A 235 -23.05 -18.20 0.93
C LYS A 235 -24.08 -17.08 0.77
N GLY A 236 -23.64 -15.83 0.52
CA GLY A 236 -24.59 -14.75 0.23
C GLY A 236 -25.38 -15.00 -1.06
N GLU A 237 -26.47 -14.27 -1.26
CA GLU A 237 -27.28 -14.31 -2.49
C GLU A 237 -26.48 -13.82 -3.71
N ARG A 238 -25.38 -13.09 -3.51
CA ARG A 238 -24.42 -12.69 -4.54
C ARG A 238 -23.17 -13.56 -4.43
N ASP A 239 -22.58 -13.93 -5.56
CA ASP A 239 -21.44 -14.84 -5.67
C ASP A 239 -20.08 -14.27 -5.18
N GLY A 240 -20.08 -13.37 -4.20
CA GLY A 240 -18.89 -12.77 -3.58
C GLY A 240 -19.20 -12.19 -2.21
N MET A 241 -18.19 -11.94 -1.39
CA MET A 241 -18.33 -11.06 -0.22
C MET A 241 -18.60 -9.66 -0.74
N THR A 242 -19.54 -8.95 -0.12
CA THR A 242 -19.68 -7.52 -0.36
C THR A 242 -18.44 -6.81 0.15
N THR A 243 -18.09 -5.68 -0.48
CA THR A 243 -16.91 -4.89 -0.11
C THR A 243 -16.99 -4.44 1.35
N SER A 244 -18.21 -4.22 1.87
CA SER A 244 -18.46 -3.88 3.27
C SER A 244 -18.16 -5.04 4.25
N GLU A 245 -18.42 -6.29 3.86
CA GLU A 245 -18.07 -7.46 4.69
C GLU A 245 -16.57 -7.68 4.77
N ILE A 246 -15.85 -7.42 3.69
CA ILE A 246 -14.39 -7.47 3.65
C ILE A 246 -13.76 -6.35 4.49
N LEU A 247 -14.32 -5.13 4.41
CA LEU A 247 -13.89 -3.99 5.23
C LEU A 247 -14.16 -4.20 6.72
N SER A 248 -15.27 -4.82 7.10
CA SER A 248 -15.60 -5.11 8.50
C SER A 248 -14.72 -6.20 9.12
N LEU A 249 -14.17 -7.10 8.31
CA LEU A 249 -13.25 -8.16 8.76
C LEU A 249 -11.82 -7.63 8.99
N SER A 250 -11.46 -6.52 8.37
CA SER A 250 -10.14 -5.88 8.52
C SER A 250 -10.15 -4.75 9.55
N SER A 251 -10.62 -5.03 10.77
CA SER A 251 -10.76 -4.01 11.83
C SER A 251 -9.44 -3.36 12.33
N THR A 252 -8.31 -3.58 11.64
CA THR A 252 -7.03 -2.97 11.99
C THR A 252 -6.13 -2.68 10.80
N SER A 253 -6.54 -1.95 9.87
CA SER A 253 -5.85 -1.49 8.66
C SER A 253 -6.52 -2.00 7.38
N ALA A 254 -7.38 -1.16 6.83
CA ALA A 254 -7.96 -1.38 5.50
C ALA A 254 -6.83 -1.43 4.46
N SER A 255 -6.35 -2.64 4.19
CA SER A 255 -5.42 -2.90 3.11
C SER A 255 -6.18 -2.80 1.80
N LEU A 256 -5.68 -2.03 0.85
CA LEU A 256 -6.17 -2.04 -0.54
C LEU A 256 -6.10 -3.43 -1.17
N ALA A 257 -5.22 -4.31 -0.68
CA ALA A 257 -5.25 -5.73 -1.05
C ALA A 257 -6.62 -6.34 -0.79
N THR A 258 -7.28 -5.97 0.31
CA THR A 258 -8.62 -6.43 0.64
C THR A 258 -9.67 -5.90 -0.35
N VAL A 259 -9.56 -4.65 -0.76
CA VAL A 259 -10.44 -4.04 -1.78
C VAL A 259 -10.19 -4.69 -3.16
N VAL A 260 -8.92 -4.88 -3.55
CA VAL A 260 -8.57 -5.53 -4.83
C VAL A 260 -9.06 -6.97 -4.89
N ILE A 261 -9.08 -7.70 -3.77
CA ILE A 261 -9.59 -9.07 -3.72
C ILE A 261 -11.11 -9.11 -3.87
N ALA A 262 -11.81 -8.20 -3.19
CA ALA A 262 -13.25 -8.02 -3.39
C ALA A 262 -13.54 -7.77 -4.86
N LEU A 263 -12.77 -6.89 -5.48
CA LEU A 263 -12.89 -6.51 -6.88
C LEU A 263 -12.57 -7.68 -7.84
N LEU A 264 -11.54 -8.48 -7.59
CA LEU A 264 -11.19 -9.64 -8.42
C LEU A 264 -12.19 -10.81 -8.31
N ASN A 265 -12.97 -10.89 -7.22
CA ASN A 265 -14.00 -11.90 -7.05
C ASN A 265 -15.35 -11.55 -7.69
N LEU A 266 -15.58 -10.28 -7.99
CA LEU A 266 -16.78 -9.81 -8.70
C LEU A 266 -16.70 -10.04 -10.24
N VAL A 267 -15.48 -10.20 -10.78
CA VAL A 267 -15.23 -10.34 -12.24
C VAL A 267 -15.29 -11.79 -12.74
N ARG A 268 -15.65 -12.76 -11.88
CA ARG A 268 -15.81 -14.17 -12.31
C ARG A 268 -17.16 -14.75 -11.94
#